data_2d560cc32221a8908ccf4acf84e49def
#
_entry.id   2d560cc32221a8908ccf4acf84e49def
#
_cell.length_a   1.000
_cell.length_b   1.000
_cell.length_c   1.000
_cell.angle_alpha   90.00
_cell.angle_beta   90.00
_cell.angle_gamma   90.00
#
_symmetry.space_group_name_H-M   'P 1'
#
loop_
_entity.id
_entity.type
_entity.pdbx_description
1 polymer ?
#
loop_
_entity_poly.entity_id
_entity_poly.type
_entity_poly.pdbx_seq_one_letter_code
_entity_poly.pdbx_strand_id
1 'polypeptide(L)'
;MKIGAFARQVRAAQEPAVDAGTKPPSHNAAWAVLVVLLIVGAFVLFTPQGQTALDQGFQFLSQSTSSPSSSSTSSPGQSSSISVSVSCSIPTSVTTLVAPDIQGNQAAIWYPPDYCVLANYALSLINQDRASNGTAPVSLAFTPAAQQHVDSMLYYGYFSHNDTQGYKPYMRYSFLGGRGADFENVATEFNAHFASTGDVENAIKSLEASMMDNDLNCCANLHRDNILEPLHTQVSIGIAYNSTAVYFGEEFENYYIALSFSPSGGCTLSGSCEVTMSGAPIDPSVTQHLYAVYVAYDRTPSPATPAELNAGPHEYNPGLLIGGILPCTNSLFQSCGEFASGITVYADKWINTTSQIDLEFSLNDFIHGQTTLSGTTPGYGAGVYTIYIVLGRSTNDAITSISVVVT
;
A
#
# COMPACT_ATOMS: atom_id res chain seq x y z
N MET A 1 -0.08 1.17 -9.92
CA MET A 1 0.74 0.19 -9.15
C MET A 1 0.35 -1.20 -9.56
N LYS A 2 1.30 -2.06 -9.96
CA LYS A 2 1.00 -3.49 -10.13
C LYS A 2 1.05 -4.17 -8.75
N ILE A 3 0.00 -3.99 -7.93
CA ILE A 3 -0.19 -4.77 -6.69
C ILE A 3 -0.03 -6.27 -7.01
N GLY A 4 -0.53 -6.72 -8.17
CA GLY A 4 -0.31 -8.07 -8.66
C GLY A 4 1.14 -8.45 -8.98
N ALA A 5 2.07 -7.51 -9.15
CA ALA A 5 3.49 -7.83 -9.38
C ALA A 5 4.21 -8.12 -8.06
N PHE A 6 3.95 -7.33 -7.02
CA PHE A 6 4.46 -7.58 -5.68
C PHE A 6 3.88 -8.88 -5.11
N ALA A 7 2.57 -9.10 -5.23
CA ALA A 7 1.93 -10.35 -4.86
C ALA A 7 2.52 -11.57 -5.58
N ARG A 8 2.91 -11.42 -6.86
CA ARG A 8 3.59 -12.49 -7.60
C ARG A 8 5.02 -12.72 -7.13
N GLN A 9 5.77 -11.68 -6.80
CA GLN A 9 7.13 -11.82 -6.26
C GLN A 9 7.13 -12.54 -4.92
N VAL A 10 6.19 -12.21 -4.03
CA VAL A 10 6.08 -12.87 -2.72
C VAL A 10 5.53 -14.29 -2.85
N ARG A 11 4.58 -14.53 -3.75
CA ARG A 11 4.12 -15.88 -4.04
C ARG A 11 5.27 -16.78 -4.55
N ALA A 12 6.13 -16.24 -5.43
CA ALA A 12 7.31 -16.95 -5.89
C ALA A 12 8.33 -17.22 -4.77
N ALA A 13 8.39 -16.32 -3.76
CA ALA A 13 9.24 -16.49 -2.59
C ALA A 13 8.67 -17.47 -1.55
N GLN A 14 7.37 -17.75 -1.60
CA GLN A 14 6.68 -18.68 -0.69
C GLN A 14 6.47 -20.08 -1.28
N GLU A 15 6.52 -20.23 -2.59
CA GLU A 15 6.47 -21.57 -3.21
C GLU A 15 7.80 -22.27 -2.98
N PRO A 16 7.81 -23.50 -2.42
CA PRO A 16 9.02 -24.28 -2.32
C PRO A 16 9.59 -24.47 -3.73
N ALA A 17 10.89 -24.27 -3.88
CA ALA A 17 11.59 -24.51 -5.13
C ALA A 17 11.23 -25.90 -5.64
N VAL A 18 10.42 -25.97 -6.68
CA VAL A 18 10.16 -27.22 -7.36
C VAL A 18 11.45 -27.59 -8.05
N ASP A 19 12.09 -28.64 -7.54
CA ASP A 19 13.32 -29.19 -8.08
C ASP A 19 13.11 -29.44 -9.59
N ALA A 20 13.88 -28.73 -10.43
CA ALA A 20 13.78 -28.75 -11.88
C ALA A 20 14.11 -30.13 -12.50
N GLY A 21 14.26 -31.17 -11.66
CA GLY A 21 14.57 -32.54 -12.04
C GLY A 21 13.41 -33.52 -11.95
N THR A 22 12.23 -33.15 -11.44
CA THR A 22 11.12 -34.10 -11.38
C THR A 22 10.37 -34.14 -12.70
N LYS A 23 10.37 -35.36 -13.33
CA LYS A 23 9.49 -35.68 -14.46
C LYS A 23 8.06 -35.26 -14.14
N PRO A 24 7.32 -34.68 -15.11
CA PRO A 24 5.91 -34.34 -14.89
C PRO A 24 5.17 -35.58 -14.38
N PRO A 25 4.24 -35.43 -13.43
CA PRO A 25 3.50 -36.57 -12.90
C PRO A 25 2.81 -37.29 -14.04
N SER A 26 2.92 -38.61 -14.01
CA SER A 26 2.29 -39.48 -15.03
C SER A 26 0.78 -39.18 -15.06
N HIS A 27 0.13 -39.34 -16.21
CA HIS A 27 -1.31 -39.15 -16.38
C HIS A 27 -2.15 -39.86 -15.30
N ASN A 28 -1.64 -40.95 -14.75
CA ASN A 28 -2.29 -41.70 -13.67
C ASN A 28 -2.37 -40.94 -12.34
N ALA A 29 -1.39 -40.07 -12.01
CA ALA A 29 -1.44 -39.29 -10.77
C ALA A 29 -2.49 -38.18 -10.85
N ALA A 30 -2.63 -37.53 -12.00
CA ALA A 30 -3.67 -36.50 -12.21
C ALA A 30 -5.08 -37.10 -12.12
N TRP A 31 -5.29 -38.30 -12.65
CA TRP A 31 -6.56 -39.02 -12.51
C TRP A 31 -6.86 -39.43 -11.06
N ALA A 32 -5.86 -39.84 -10.30
CA ALA A 32 -6.04 -40.17 -8.88
C ALA A 32 -6.50 -38.97 -8.05
N VAL A 33 -5.93 -37.78 -8.27
CA VAL A 33 -6.35 -36.54 -7.59
C VAL A 33 -7.78 -36.15 -7.98
N LEU A 34 -8.14 -36.26 -9.27
CA LEU A 34 -9.49 -35.95 -9.74
C LEU A 34 -10.53 -36.92 -9.16
N VAL A 35 -10.23 -38.19 -9.05
CA VAL A 35 -11.11 -39.18 -8.43
C VAL A 35 -11.31 -38.92 -6.94
N VAL A 36 -10.25 -38.56 -6.22
CA VAL A 36 -10.35 -38.19 -4.79
C VAL A 36 -11.23 -36.98 -4.59
N LEU A 37 -11.06 -35.93 -5.42
CA LEU A 37 -11.88 -34.73 -5.36
C LEU A 37 -13.37 -35.02 -5.66
N LEU A 38 -13.64 -35.90 -6.60
CA LEU A 38 -15.02 -36.34 -6.93
C LEU A 38 -15.64 -37.15 -5.78
N ILE A 39 -14.87 -38.04 -5.13
CA ILE A 39 -15.35 -38.82 -3.97
C ILE A 39 -15.64 -37.91 -2.78
N VAL A 40 -14.75 -36.93 -2.46
CA VAL A 40 -14.95 -35.96 -1.37
C VAL A 40 -16.16 -35.09 -1.68
N GLY A 41 -16.29 -34.58 -2.92
CA GLY A 41 -17.45 -33.81 -3.34
C GLY A 41 -18.76 -34.59 -3.23
N ALA A 42 -18.78 -35.87 -3.65
CA ALA A 42 -19.95 -36.74 -3.49
C ALA A 42 -20.27 -37.02 -2.01
N PHE A 43 -19.26 -37.19 -1.16
CA PHE A 43 -19.49 -37.36 0.28
C PHE A 43 -20.18 -36.15 0.90
N VAL A 44 -19.73 -34.92 0.58
CA VAL A 44 -20.33 -33.69 1.10
C VAL A 44 -21.76 -33.48 0.57
N LEU A 45 -22.04 -33.84 -0.70
CA LEU A 45 -23.33 -33.59 -1.31
C LEU A 45 -24.38 -34.67 -1.02
N PHE A 46 -23.96 -35.91 -0.79
CA PHE A 46 -24.88 -37.06 -0.73
C PHE A 46 -24.90 -37.81 0.59
N THR A 47 -24.16 -37.35 1.62
CA THR A 47 -24.27 -37.94 2.96
C THR A 47 -25.05 -37.05 3.92
N PRO A 48 -25.84 -37.62 4.86
CA PRO A 48 -26.55 -36.81 5.86
C PRO A 48 -25.62 -35.89 6.69
N GLN A 49 -24.39 -36.33 6.96
CA GLN A 49 -23.40 -35.55 7.70
C GLN A 49 -22.86 -34.39 6.85
N GLY A 50 -22.63 -34.59 5.55
CA GLY A 50 -22.21 -33.54 4.65
C GLY A 50 -23.30 -32.50 4.45
N GLN A 51 -24.55 -32.89 4.31
CA GLN A 51 -25.71 -31.98 4.21
C GLN A 51 -25.92 -31.19 5.50
N THR A 52 -25.76 -31.81 6.67
CA THR A 52 -25.84 -31.10 7.95
C THR A 52 -24.77 -30.03 8.08
N ALA A 53 -23.55 -30.28 7.60
CA ALA A 53 -22.46 -29.29 7.62
C ALA A 53 -22.75 -28.09 6.67
N LEU A 54 -23.35 -28.36 5.50
CA LEU A 54 -23.79 -27.30 4.59
C LEU A 54 -24.94 -26.48 5.17
N ASP A 55 -25.93 -27.11 5.77
CA ASP A 55 -27.07 -26.44 6.39
C ASP A 55 -26.66 -25.59 7.59
N GLN A 56 -25.72 -26.05 8.41
CA GLN A 56 -25.15 -25.26 9.51
C GLN A 56 -24.35 -24.06 8.99
N GLY A 57 -23.58 -24.21 7.90
CA GLY A 57 -22.90 -23.11 7.25
C GLY A 57 -23.87 -22.06 6.69
N PHE A 58 -24.96 -22.49 6.06
CA PHE A 58 -26.00 -21.61 5.55
C PHE A 58 -26.81 -20.91 6.67
N GLN A 59 -27.08 -21.60 7.79
CA GLN A 59 -27.75 -20.96 8.94
C GLN A 59 -26.86 -19.92 9.63
N PHE A 60 -25.55 -20.12 9.67
CA PHE A 60 -24.63 -19.12 10.22
C PHE A 60 -24.60 -17.84 9.36
N LEU A 61 -24.70 -17.97 8.05
CA LEU A 61 -24.77 -16.83 7.12
C LEU A 61 -26.14 -16.12 7.15
N SER A 62 -27.24 -16.83 7.48
CA SER A 62 -28.58 -16.25 7.52
C SER A 62 -28.95 -15.61 8.87
N GLN A 63 -28.25 -15.92 9.95
CA GLN A 63 -28.49 -15.31 11.27
C GLN A 63 -27.87 -13.91 11.43
N SER A 64 -26.98 -13.50 10.51
CA SER A 64 -26.38 -12.16 10.52
C SER A 64 -27.28 -11.06 9.90
N THR A 65 -28.49 -11.37 9.44
CA THR A 65 -29.36 -10.40 8.75
C THR A 65 -30.70 -10.10 9.41
N SER A 66 -30.94 -10.52 10.68
CA SER A 66 -32.20 -10.19 11.37
C SER A 66 -31.98 -9.18 12.48
N SER A 67 -32.11 -7.88 12.14
CA SER A 67 -32.38 -6.83 13.13
C SER A 67 -33.87 -6.81 13.51
N PRO A 68 -34.23 -6.58 14.76
CA PRO A 68 -35.63 -6.52 15.16
C PRO A 68 -36.31 -5.25 14.65
N SER A 69 -37.39 -5.42 13.93
CA SER A 69 -38.28 -4.36 13.50
C SER A 69 -39.04 -3.77 14.69
N SER A 70 -38.70 -2.54 15.08
CA SER A 70 -39.57 -1.71 15.90
C SER A 70 -40.33 -0.75 14.98
N SER A 71 -41.62 -0.98 14.81
CA SER A 71 -42.54 -0.09 14.14
C SER A 71 -42.74 1.20 14.93
N SER A 72 -42.29 2.33 14.42
CA SER A 72 -42.77 3.64 14.82
C SER A 72 -43.10 4.45 13.54
N THR A 73 -44.38 4.66 13.36
CA THR A 73 -44.94 5.63 12.40
C THR A 73 -44.47 7.04 12.76
N SER A 74 -43.74 7.70 11.87
CA SER A 74 -43.56 9.15 11.91
C SER A 74 -43.53 9.73 10.49
N SER A 75 -44.19 10.86 10.36
CA SER A 75 -44.44 11.70 9.19
C SER A 75 -43.19 12.00 8.32
N PRO A 76 -43.38 12.39 7.03
CA PRO A 76 -42.30 12.79 6.15
C PRO A 76 -41.77 14.16 6.57
N GLY A 77 -40.63 14.18 7.28
CA GLY A 77 -39.91 15.38 7.67
C GLY A 77 -38.50 15.34 7.14
N GLN A 78 -38.18 16.33 6.31
CA GLN A 78 -36.88 16.90 5.98
C GLN A 78 -35.67 15.93 6.04
N SER A 79 -35.16 15.61 4.89
CA SER A 79 -33.81 15.09 4.71
C SER A 79 -32.78 16.12 5.23
N SER A 80 -32.39 15.97 6.48
CA SER A 80 -31.21 16.69 7.00
C SER A 80 -29.97 16.01 6.46
N SER A 81 -29.38 16.59 5.41
CA SER A 81 -28.03 16.31 5.02
C SER A 81 -27.12 16.59 6.23
N ILE A 82 -26.62 15.55 6.86
CA ILE A 82 -25.53 15.68 7.83
C ILE A 82 -24.29 16.02 7.01
N SER A 83 -24.01 17.32 6.86
CA SER A 83 -22.69 17.78 6.40
C SER A 83 -21.73 17.54 7.55
N VAL A 84 -21.02 16.42 7.51
CA VAL A 84 -19.82 16.24 8.31
C VAL A 84 -18.78 17.18 7.71
N SER A 85 -18.63 18.36 8.31
CA SER A 85 -17.52 19.24 7.98
C SER A 85 -16.24 18.60 8.53
N VAL A 86 -15.55 17.83 7.68
CA VAL A 86 -14.18 17.44 7.97
C VAL A 86 -13.36 18.73 7.99
N SER A 87 -12.77 19.06 9.14
CA SER A 87 -11.94 20.24 9.28
C SER A 87 -10.64 20.01 8.50
N CYS A 88 -10.60 20.49 7.26
CA CYS A 88 -9.37 20.54 6.50
C CYS A 88 -8.48 21.64 7.14
N SER A 89 -7.37 21.25 7.73
CA SER A 89 -6.35 22.17 8.22
C SER A 89 -5.05 21.88 7.50
N ILE A 90 -4.68 22.76 6.58
CA ILE A 90 -3.36 22.72 5.95
C ILE A 90 -2.31 22.81 7.05
N PRO A 91 -1.32 21.90 7.10
CA PRO A 91 -0.23 21.99 8.06
C PRO A 91 0.49 23.35 7.92
N THR A 92 0.43 24.20 8.95
CA THR A 92 1.05 25.53 8.94
C THR A 92 2.58 25.49 9.07
N SER A 93 3.15 24.32 9.30
CA SER A 93 4.59 24.10 9.30
C SER A 93 4.88 22.71 8.73
N VAL A 94 5.04 22.64 7.42
CA VAL A 94 5.77 21.52 6.84
C VAL A 94 7.23 21.74 7.22
N THR A 95 7.65 21.19 8.35
CA THR A 95 9.07 21.09 8.68
C THR A 95 9.63 20.10 7.68
N THR A 96 10.20 20.63 6.63
CA THR A 96 10.67 19.98 5.44
C THR A 96 11.71 18.91 5.78
N LEU A 97 11.26 17.66 5.92
CA LEU A 97 12.11 16.53 5.61
C LEU A 97 11.96 16.30 4.10
N VAL A 98 12.65 17.12 3.34
CA VAL A 98 12.65 17.04 1.90
C VAL A 98 13.66 15.98 1.50
N ALA A 99 13.23 14.99 0.73
CA ALA A 99 14.17 14.33 -0.16
C ALA A 99 14.83 15.45 -0.99
N PRO A 100 16.17 15.60 -0.95
CA PRO A 100 16.82 16.69 -1.66
C PRO A 100 16.50 16.54 -3.16
N ASP A 101 16.03 17.62 -3.80
CA ASP A 101 15.97 17.66 -5.25
C ASP A 101 17.39 17.57 -5.81
N ILE A 102 17.53 17.31 -7.12
CA ILE A 102 18.83 17.15 -7.83
C ILE A 102 19.78 18.32 -7.59
N GLN A 103 19.26 19.46 -7.17
CA GLN A 103 20.01 20.72 -7.02
C GLN A 103 20.16 21.15 -5.56
N GLY A 104 19.66 20.33 -4.61
CA GLY A 104 19.64 20.70 -3.19
C GLY A 104 18.60 21.78 -2.87
N ASN A 105 17.73 22.12 -3.80
CA ASN A 105 16.61 23.02 -3.56
C ASN A 105 15.43 22.21 -3.04
N GLN A 106 14.94 22.61 -1.88
CA GLN A 106 13.69 22.08 -1.35
C GLN A 106 12.55 22.72 -2.15
N ALA A 107 11.87 21.96 -3.01
CA ALA A 107 10.64 22.42 -3.62
C ALA A 107 9.64 22.76 -2.50
N ALA A 108 9.26 24.00 -2.36
CA ALA A 108 8.25 24.41 -1.41
C ALA A 108 6.93 23.76 -1.84
N ILE A 109 6.30 23.03 -0.92
CA ILE A 109 4.97 22.48 -1.15
C ILE A 109 4.01 23.66 -1.18
N TRP A 110 3.26 23.78 -2.26
CA TRP A 110 2.32 24.86 -2.44
C TRP A 110 0.88 24.32 -2.45
N TYR A 111 0.08 24.73 -1.49
CA TYR A 111 -1.33 24.46 -1.46
C TYR A 111 -2.10 25.63 -2.09
N PRO A 112 -2.93 25.42 -3.14
CA PRO A 112 -3.73 26.49 -3.70
C PRO A 112 -4.68 27.07 -2.64
N PRO A 113 -5.10 28.36 -2.77
CA PRO A 113 -5.94 29.01 -1.77
C PRO A 113 -7.27 28.30 -1.50
N ASP A 114 -7.79 27.58 -2.47
CA ASP A 114 -9.02 26.80 -2.42
C ASP A 114 -8.79 25.29 -2.18
N TYR A 115 -7.57 24.90 -1.81
CA TYR A 115 -7.18 23.50 -1.59
C TYR A 115 -8.18 22.73 -0.74
N CYS A 116 -8.59 23.29 0.41
CA CYS A 116 -9.50 22.58 1.30
C CYS A 116 -10.90 22.35 0.69
N VAL A 117 -11.37 23.24 -0.17
CA VAL A 117 -12.63 23.06 -0.90
C VAL A 117 -12.46 21.89 -1.89
N LEU A 118 -11.41 21.95 -2.69
CA LEU A 118 -11.10 20.96 -3.73
C LEU A 118 -10.80 19.57 -3.13
N ALA A 119 -10.01 19.50 -2.06
CA ALA A 119 -9.67 18.23 -1.40
C ALA A 119 -10.90 17.54 -0.75
N ASN A 120 -11.78 18.32 -0.10
CA ASN A 120 -13.04 17.78 0.41
C ASN A 120 -13.99 17.34 -0.71
N TYR A 121 -13.99 18.07 -1.83
CA TYR A 121 -14.76 17.65 -3.01
C TYR A 121 -14.25 16.33 -3.57
N ALA A 122 -12.94 16.19 -3.79
CA ALA A 122 -12.31 14.94 -4.23
C ALA A 122 -12.62 13.77 -3.29
N LEU A 123 -12.44 13.97 -1.97
CA LEU A 123 -12.80 12.98 -0.95
C LEU A 123 -14.26 12.54 -1.04
N SER A 124 -15.17 13.48 -1.36
CA SER A 124 -16.58 13.16 -1.51
C SER A 124 -16.86 12.25 -2.72
N LEU A 125 -16.15 12.44 -3.83
CA LEU A 125 -16.25 11.60 -5.02
C LEU A 125 -15.69 10.20 -4.73
N ILE A 126 -14.46 10.10 -4.21
CA ILE A 126 -13.83 8.86 -3.79
C ILE A 126 -14.76 8.04 -2.88
N ASN A 127 -15.32 8.67 -1.84
CA ASN A 127 -16.20 7.97 -0.91
C ASN A 127 -17.56 7.61 -1.51
N GLN A 128 -18.04 8.36 -2.50
CA GLN A 128 -19.23 7.98 -3.27
C GLN A 128 -18.96 6.71 -4.09
N ASP A 129 -17.79 6.62 -4.75
CA ASP A 129 -17.41 5.47 -5.54
C ASP A 129 -17.18 4.24 -4.68
N ARG A 130 -16.47 4.40 -3.56
CA ARG A 130 -16.28 3.34 -2.57
C ARG A 130 -17.61 2.82 -2.03
N ALA A 131 -18.51 3.70 -1.61
CA ALA A 131 -19.84 3.33 -1.11
C ALA A 131 -20.70 2.62 -2.17
N SER A 132 -20.65 3.09 -3.43
CA SER A 132 -21.37 2.47 -4.55
C SER A 132 -20.89 1.05 -4.87
N ASN A 133 -19.65 0.72 -4.47
CA ASN A 133 -19.04 -0.59 -4.63
C ASN A 133 -18.97 -1.39 -3.31
N GLY A 134 -19.65 -0.94 -2.24
CA GLY A 134 -19.72 -1.65 -0.96
C GLY A 134 -18.44 -1.60 -0.12
N THR A 135 -17.54 -0.66 -0.42
CA THR A 135 -16.28 -0.47 0.29
C THR A 135 -16.42 0.62 1.35
N ALA A 136 -15.76 0.46 2.49
CA ALA A 136 -15.79 1.44 3.58
C ALA A 136 -15.19 2.79 3.13
N PRO A 137 -15.71 3.94 3.63
CA PRO A 137 -15.15 5.24 3.31
C PRO A 137 -13.73 5.41 3.90
N VAL A 138 -12.93 6.25 3.24
CA VAL A 138 -11.64 6.72 3.75
C VAL A 138 -11.79 8.11 4.35
N SER A 139 -10.87 8.48 5.26
CA SER A 139 -10.76 9.84 5.79
C SER A 139 -9.67 10.64 5.09
N LEU A 140 -9.79 11.98 5.10
CA LEU A 140 -8.73 12.85 4.56
C LEU A 140 -7.51 12.80 5.49
N ALA A 141 -6.34 12.52 4.92
CA ALA A 141 -5.04 12.65 5.55
C ALA A 141 -4.28 13.86 4.98
N PHE A 142 -3.18 14.22 5.63
CA PHE A 142 -2.38 15.39 5.26
C PHE A 142 -0.88 15.03 5.17
N THR A 143 -0.57 13.85 4.69
CA THR A 143 0.81 13.54 4.29
C THR A 143 1.14 14.37 3.07
N PRO A 144 2.20 15.21 3.10
CA PRO A 144 2.45 16.17 2.04
C PRO A 144 2.95 15.56 0.73
N ALA A 145 3.09 14.24 0.64
CA ALA A 145 3.64 13.54 -0.52
C ALA A 145 2.82 13.77 -1.79
N ALA A 146 1.49 13.62 -1.72
CA ALA A 146 0.60 13.85 -2.85
C ALA A 146 0.72 15.28 -3.39
N GLN A 147 0.67 16.30 -2.50
CA GLN A 147 0.77 17.69 -2.92
C GLN A 147 2.14 18.02 -3.50
N GLN A 148 3.23 17.57 -2.86
CA GLN A 148 4.58 17.81 -3.38
C GLN A 148 4.76 17.22 -4.78
N HIS A 149 4.19 16.03 -5.02
CA HIS A 149 4.33 15.37 -6.31
C HIS A 149 3.57 16.10 -7.42
N VAL A 150 2.31 16.49 -7.19
CA VAL A 150 1.55 17.25 -8.21
C VAL A 150 2.14 18.64 -8.46
N ASP A 151 2.68 19.30 -7.42
CA ASP A 151 3.41 20.56 -7.56
C ASP A 151 4.65 20.38 -8.45
N SER A 152 5.41 19.31 -8.24
CA SER A 152 6.58 18.95 -9.04
C SER A 152 6.19 18.68 -10.49
N MET A 153 5.14 17.89 -10.72
CA MET A 153 4.63 17.59 -12.06
C MET A 153 4.20 18.84 -12.80
N LEU A 154 3.46 19.73 -12.14
CA LEU A 154 3.03 21.01 -12.74
C LEU A 154 4.22 21.94 -13.04
N TYR A 155 5.15 22.08 -12.08
CA TYR A 155 6.27 23.02 -12.18
C TYR A 155 7.26 22.61 -13.28
N TYR A 156 7.60 21.33 -13.36
CA TYR A 156 8.58 20.81 -14.34
C TYR A 156 7.94 20.33 -15.66
N GLY A 157 6.62 20.20 -15.73
CA GLY A 157 5.89 19.80 -16.92
C GLY A 157 6.07 18.33 -17.28
N TYR A 158 5.94 17.44 -16.32
CA TYR A 158 5.97 16.00 -16.55
C TYR A 158 4.73 15.31 -15.96
N PHE A 159 4.51 14.05 -16.37
CA PHE A 159 3.47 13.18 -15.81
C PHE A 159 4.05 11.77 -15.61
N SER A 160 4.24 11.36 -14.36
CA SER A 160 4.86 10.08 -13.99
C SER A 160 4.63 9.80 -12.50
N HIS A 161 4.61 8.55 -12.09
CA HIS A 161 4.68 8.17 -10.68
C HIS A 161 6.06 8.44 -10.04
N ASN A 162 7.13 8.43 -10.83
CA ASN A 162 8.45 8.80 -10.33
C ASN A 162 8.62 10.33 -10.36
N ASP A 163 9.31 10.87 -9.36
CA ASP A 163 9.70 12.28 -9.36
C ASP A 163 11.01 12.53 -10.16
N THR A 164 11.43 13.79 -10.24
CA THR A 164 12.65 14.17 -10.95
C THR A 164 13.94 13.65 -10.31
N GLN A 165 13.87 13.13 -9.08
CA GLN A 165 14.96 12.46 -8.39
C GLN A 165 15.00 10.95 -8.66
N GLY A 166 13.94 10.41 -9.27
CA GLY A 166 13.72 8.99 -9.47
C GLY A 166 13.10 8.28 -8.26
N TYR A 167 12.62 9.02 -7.28
CA TYR A 167 11.91 8.42 -6.15
C TYR A 167 10.49 8.00 -6.55
N LYS A 168 10.11 6.82 -6.08
CA LYS A 168 8.77 6.26 -6.23
C LYS A 168 7.82 6.79 -5.15
N PRO A 169 6.49 6.66 -5.33
CA PRO A 169 5.48 7.18 -4.39
C PRO A 169 5.75 6.80 -2.93
N TYR A 170 5.82 5.51 -2.60
CA TYR A 170 6.04 5.02 -1.24
C TYR A 170 7.36 5.51 -0.60
N MET A 171 8.38 5.83 -1.42
CA MET A 171 9.62 6.43 -0.92
C MET A 171 9.38 7.89 -0.51
N ARG A 172 8.77 8.69 -1.38
CA ARG A 172 8.41 10.09 -1.07
C ARG A 172 7.50 10.17 0.15
N TYR A 173 6.44 9.35 0.16
CA TYR A 173 5.52 9.23 1.28
C TYR A 173 6.26 8.96 2.60
N SER A 174 7.13 7.96 2.64
CA SER A 174 7.92 7.62 3.82
C SER A 174 8.86 8.75 4.27
N PHE A 175 9.57 9.39 3.33
CA PHE A 175 10.50 10.49 3.63
C PHE A 175 9.79 11.75 4.11
N LEU A 176 8.56 11.95 3.69
CA LEU A 176 7.71 13.05 4.12
C LEU A 176 6.88 12.76 5.39
N GLY A 177 7.22 11.69 6.08
CA GLY A 177 6.69 11.35 7.39
C GLY A 177 5.50 10.41 7.38
N GLY A 178 5.09 9.89 6.22
CA GLY A 178 4.07 8.84 6.12
C GLY A 178 4.51 7.56 6.85
N ARG A 179 3.57 6.84 7.44
CA ARG A 179 3.84 5.64 8.25
C ARG A 179 2.92 4.46 7.95
N GLY A 180 1.87 4.68 7.17
CA GLY A 180 1.04 3.60 6.61
C GLY A 180 1.71 2.92 5.41
N ALA A 181 1.01 2.02 4.76
CA ALA A 181 1.38 1.59 3.41
C ALA A 181 0.72 2.53 2.40
N ASP A 182 1.52 2.97 1.44
CA ASP A 182 1.19 4.00 0.48
C ASP A 182 0.92 3.44 -0.92
N PHE A 183 -0.12 4.00 -1.56
CA PHE A 183 -0.60 3.60 -2.88
C PHE A 183 -1.07 4.82 -3.66
N GLU A 184 -0.33 5.21 -4.69
CA GLU A 184 -0.59 6.44 -5.45
C GLU A 184 -1.43 6.19 -6.71
N ASN A 185 -2.44 7.04 -6.92
CA ASN A 185 -3.04 7.33 -8.20
C ASN A 185 -2.66 8.75 -8.63
N VAL A 186 -2.38 8.95 -9.92
CA VAL A 186 -2.16 10.28 -10.49
C VAL A 186 -2.93 10.42 -11.80
N ALA A 187 -3.50 11.60 -12.02
CA ALA A 187 -4.22 11.94 -13.23
C ALA A 187 -3.99 13.40 -13.62
N THR A 188 -4.19 13.74 -14.88
CA THR A 188 -3.98 15.09 -15.39
C THR A 188 -4.94 15.43 -16.51
N GLU A 189 -5.36 16.69 -16.58
CA GLU A 189 -6.15 17.26 -17.68
C GLU A 189 -5.42 18.48 -18.26
N PHE A 190 -5.29 18.50 -19.58
CA PHE A 190 -4.62 19.56 -20.33
C PHE A 190 -5.56 20.20 -21.34
N ASN A 191 -5.19 21.40 -21.80
CA ASN A 191 -5.86 22.14 -22.89
C ASN A 191 -7.32 22.57 -22.59
N ALA A 192 -7.74 22.52 -21.34
CA ALA A 192 -8.95 23.17 -20.87
C ALA A 192 -8.65 24.57 -20.34
N HIS A 193 -9.68 25.33 -20.02
CA HIS A 193 -9.53 26.63 -19.41
C HIS A 193 -10.01 26.57 -17.95
N PHE A 194 -9.05 26.69 -17.02
CA PHE A 194 -9.31 26.64 -15.59
C PHE A 194 -9.23 28.04 -15.01
N ALA A 195 -10.37 28.73 -14.93
CA ALA A 195 -10.45 30.12 -14.48
C ALA A 195 -11.07 30.28 -13.08
N SER A 196 -11.68 29.22 -12.55
CA SER A 196 -12.35 29.23 -11.25
C SER A 196 -12.20 27.90 -10.52
N THR A 197 -12.44 27.89 -9.21
CA THR A 197 -12.53 26.66 -8.40
C THR A 197 -13.50 25.64 -9.01
N GLY A 198 -14.65 26.10 -9.55
CA GLY A 198 -15.63 25.23 -10.18
C GLY A 198 -15.12 24.55 -11.46
N ASP A 199 -14.22 25.19 -12.21
CA ASP A 199 -13.58 24.55 -13.37
C ASP A 199 -12.66 23.43 -12.91
N VAL A 200 -11.90 23.65 -11.82
CA VAL A 200 -11.01 22.64 -11.23
C VAL A 200 -11.81 21.48 -10.60
N GLU A 201 -12.93 21.77 -9.92
CA GLU A 201 -13.85 20.73 -9.42
C GLU A 201 -14.37 19.85 -10.57
N ASN A 202 -14.75 20.44 -11.71
CA ASN A 202 -15.20 19.69 -12.88
C ASN A 202 -14.07 18.80 -13.45
N ALA A 203 -12.84 19.31 -13.49
CA ALA A 203 -11.68 18.51 -13.90
C ALA A 203 -11.43 17.33 -12.94
N ILE A 204 -11.40 17.57 -11.63
CA ILE A 204 -11.25 16.51 -10.61
C ILE A 204 -12.33 15.44 -10.80
N LYS A 205 -13.59 15.84 -10.99
CA LYS A 205 -14.69 14.90 -11.25
C LYS A 205 -14.49 14.08 -12.51
N SER A 206 -14.01 14.70 -13.58
CA SER A 206 -13.72 14.01 -14.86
C SER A 206 -12.56 13.01 -14.68
N LEU A 207 -11.51 13.40 -13.96
CA LEU A 207 -10.34 12.57 -13.71
C LEU A 207 -10.69 11.37 -12.82
N GLU A 208 -11.44 11.58 -11.73
CA GLU A 208 -11.93 10.51 -10.85
C GLU A 208 -12.82 9.51 -11.65
N ALA A 209 -13.79 10.00 -12.41
CA ALA A 209 -14.63 9.16 -13.27
C ALA A 209 -13.80 8.39 -14.31
N SER A 210 -12.72 8.97 -14.82
CA SER A 210 -11.81 8.28 -15.75
C SER A 210 -11.07 7.13 -15.07
N MET A 211 -10.56 7.34 -13.84
CA MET A 211 -9.91 6.32 -13.05
C MET A 211 -10.87 5.19 -12.63
N MET A 212 -12.14 5.50 -12.39
CA MET A 212 -13.15 4.51 -12.01
C MET A 212 -13.75 3.75 -13.19
N ASP A 213 -14.10 4.42 -14.29
CA ASP A 213 -14.95 3.86 -15.33
C ASP A 213 -14.21 3.52 -16.63
N ASN A 214 -13.06 4.17 -16.90
CA ASN A 214 -12.33 4.02 -18.16
C ASN A 214 -10.91 3.47 -17.99
N ASP A 215 -10.58 2.96 -16.81
CA ASP A 215 -9.24 2.59 -16.40
C ASP A 215 -8.68 1.32 -17.08
N LEU A 216 -9.56 0.44 -17.57
CA LEU A 216 -9.17 -0.85 -18.17
C LEU A 216 -8.23 -0.69 -19.36
N ASN A 217 -8.46 0.30 -20.21
CA ASN A 217 -7.75 0.45 -21.48
C ASN A 217 -6.38 1.11 -21.33
N CYS A 218 -6.22 2.02 -20.35
CA CYS A 218 -4.93 2.65 -20.07
C CYS A 218 -4.10 1.86 -19.08
N CYS A 219 -4.73 1.39 -18.02
CA CYS A 219 -4.04 1.11 -16.77
C CYS A 219 -4.48 -0.23 -16.14
N ALA A 220 -5.17 -1.08 -16.89
CA ALA A 220 -5.61 -2.42 -16.48
C ALA A 220 -6.42 -2.43 -15.16
N ASN A 221 -7.23 -1.41 -14.92
CA ASN A 221 -8.03 -1.15 -13.71
C ASN A 221 -7.20 -0.89 -12.43
N LEU A 222 -5.93 -0.53 -12.54
CA LEU A 222 -5.09 -0.36 -11.35
C LEU A 222 -5.50 0.85 -10.50
N HIS A 223 -5.94 1.96 -11.11
CA HIS A 223 -6.47 3.10 -10.35
C HIS A 223 -7.77 2.73 -9.65
N ARG A 224 -8.71 2.11 -10.38
CA ARG A 224 -9.96 1.63 -9.82
C ARG A 224 -9.74 0.64 -8.66
N ASP A 225 -8.86 -0.34 -8.86
CA ASP A 225 -8.55 -1.34 -7.83
C ASP A 225 -7.95 -0.68 -6.59
N ASN A 226 -7.15 0.37 -6.77
CA ASN A 226 -6.59 1.16 -5.69
C ASN A 226 -7.68 1.95 -4.95
N ILE A 227 -8.55 2.70 -5.67
CA ILE A 227 -9.67 3.44 -5.07
C ILE A 227 -10.56 2.51 -4.22
N LEU A 228 -10.79 1.28 -4.68
CA LEU A 228 -11.68 0.31 -4.05
C LEU A 228 -11.01 -0.65 -3.08
N GLU A 229 -9.68 -0.54 -2.84
CA GLU A 229 -8.98 -1.42 -1.90
C GLU A 229 -9.56 -1.30 -0.48
N PRO A 230 -10.11 -2.39 0.10
CA PRO A 230 -10.83 -2.31 1.38
C PRO A 230 -9.94 -1.99 2.59
N LEU A 231 -8.61 -2.21 2.49
CA LEU A 231 -7.68 -1.90 3.57
C LEU A 231 -7.34 -0.41 3.68
N HIS A 232 -7.69 0.42 2.69
CA HIS A 232 -7.44 1.84 2.81
C HIS A 232 -8.31 2.48 3.89
N THR A 233 -7.67 3.22 4.79
CA THR A 233 -8.30 3.95 5.88
C THR A 233 -8.27 5.46 5.68
N GLN A 234 -7.28 5.93 4.93
CA GLN A 234 -7.04 7.35 4.69
C GLN A 234 -6.63 7.60 3.23
N VAL A 235 -6.76 8.86 2.80
CA VAL A 235 -6.22 9.35 1.52
C VAL A 235 -5.71 10.78 1.69
N SER A 236 -4.49 11.03 1.21
CA SER A 236 -3.95 12.38 1.06
C SER A 236 -4.17 12.84 -0.38
N ILE A 237 -4.69 14.05 -0.56
CA ILE A 237 -5.05 14.60 -1.86
C ILE A 237 -3.99 15.63 -2.28
N GLY A 238 -3.50 15.50 -3.51
CA GLY A 238 -2.66 16.48 -4.17
C GLY A 238 -3.41 17.17 -5.30
N ILE A 239 -3.37 18.52 -5.34
CA ILE A 239 -4.03 19.32 -6.39
C ILE A 239 -3.11 20.47 -6.77
N ALA A 240 -2.64 20.47 -8.01
CA ALA A 240 -1.87 21.57 -8.57
C ALA A 240 -2.44 21.96 -9.94
N TYR A 241 -2.67 23.23 -10.17
CA TYR A 241 -3.25 23.70 -11.41
C TYR A 241 -2.77 25.07 -11.83
N ASN A 242 -2.92 25.35 -13.11
CA ASN A 242 -2.80 26.67 -13.71
C ASN A 242 -3.96 26.89 -14.72
N SER A 243 -3.90 27.94 -15.54
CA SER A 243 -4.97 28.22 -16.50
C SER A 243 -5.16 27.17 -17.61
N THR A 244 -4.25 26.21 -17.77
CA THR A 244 -4.25 25.24 -18.89
C THR A 244 -4.03 23.79 -18.49
N ALA A 245 -3.73 23.51 -17.23
CA ALA A 245 -3.47 22.18 -16.73
C ALA A 245 -3.97 22.01 -15.29
N VAL A 246 -4.48 20.81 -14.98
CA VAL A 246 -4.74 20.31 -13.63
C VAL A 246 -3.97 19.01 -13.47
N TYR A 247 -3.23 18.88 -12.36
CA TYR A 247 -2.65 17.64 -11.88
C TYR A 247 -3.34 17.25 -10.59
N PHE A 248 -3.78 16.00 -10.53
CA PHE A 248 -4.52 15.44 -9.41
C PHE A 248 -3.81 14.18 -8.93
N GLY A 249 -3.61 14.06 -7.63
CA GLY A 249 -2.97 12.93 -6.98
C GLY A 249 -3.74 12.43 -5.77
N GLU A 250 -3.79 11.12 -5.60
CA GLU A 250 -4.40 10.43 -4.48
C GLU A 250 -3.35 9.49 -3.90
N GLU A 251 -2.91 9.75 -2.68
CA GLU A 251 -2.06 8.85 -1.90
C GLU A 251 -2.95 8.14 -0.89
N PHE A 252 -3.40 6.93 -1.22
CA PHE A 252 -4.16 6.08 -0.31
C PHE A 252 -3.25 5.42 0.71
N GLU A 253 -3.74 5.30 1.93
CA GLU A 253 -2.97 4.79 3.06
C GLU A 253 -3.70 3.66 3.79
N ASN A 254 -2.97 2.56 4.04
CA ASN A 254 -3.35 1.55 5.04
C ASN A 254 -2.74 1.96 6.39
N TYR A 255 -3.43 2.82 7.12
CA TYR A 255 -2.92 3.40 8.37
C TYR A 255 -3.53 2.72 9.60
N TYR A 256 -2.86 1.67 10.07
CA TYR A 256 -3.32 0.81 11.18
C TYR A 256 -2.44 0.89 12.44
N ILE A 257 -1.31 1.56 12.37
CA ILE A 257 -0.38 1.69 13.48
C ILE A 257 0.08 3.14 13.58
N ALA A 258 -0.07 3.75 14.76
CA ALA A 258 0.59 5.01 15.07
C ALA A 258 2.06 4.73 15.37
N LEU A 259 2.91 4.79 14.33
CA LEU A 259 4.26 4.25 14.34
C LEU A 259 5.33 5.33 14.41
N SER A 260 6.29 5.15 15.34
CA SER A 260 7.59 5.82 15.34
C SER A 260 8.64 4.92 14.71
N PHE A 261 9.58 5.52 13.99
CA PHE A 261 10.59 4.81 13.21
C PHE A 261 11.97 5.43 13.36
N SER A 262 13.00 4.59 13.43
CA SER A 262 14.43 4.95 13.41
C SER A 262 15.19 3.92 12.56
N PRO A 263 16.19 4.30 11.76
CA PRO A 263 16.78 5.64 11.64
C PRO A 263 16.01 6.54 10.66
N SER A 264 15.76 7.77 11.06
CA SER A 264 15.04 8.76 10.20
C SER A 264 15.93 9.36 9.10
N GLY A 265 17.25 9.28 9.25
CA GLY A 265 18.24 9.86 8.33
C GLY A 265 18.89 8.86 7.36
N GLY A 266 18.40 7.62 7.30
CA GLY A 266 19.04 6.55 6.52
C GLY A 266 20.27 5.94 7.20
N CYS A 267 20.98 5.10 6.46
CA CYS A 267 22.18 4.37 6.92
C CYS A 267 23.35 4.59 5.97
N THR A 268 24.55 4.24 6.42
CA THR A 268 25.74 4.22 5.56
C THR A 268 26.22 2.79 5.35
N LEU A 269 26.84 2.51 4.21
CA LEU A 269 27.41 1.19 3.91
C LEU A 269 28.46 0.73 4.92
N SER A 270 29.18 1.65 5.55
CA SER A 270 30.24 1.32 6.53
C SER A 270 29.73 1.20 7.96
N GLY A 271 28.47 1.58 8.21
CA GLY A 271 27.85 1.56 9.53
C GLY A 271 26.92 0.39 9.74
N SER A 272 26.48 0.21 10.99
CA SER A 272 25.35 -0.66 11.30
C SER A 272 24.05 0.03 10.95
N CYS A 273 23.12 -0.70 10.36
CA CYS A 273 21.79 -0.22 10.01
C CYS A 273 20.73 -0.93 10.87
N GLU A 274 20.60 -0.45 12.10
CA GLU A 274 19.63 -0.97 13.06
C GLU A 274 18.31 -0.23 12.92
N VAL A 275 17.22 -0.99 12.80
CA VAL A 275 15.86 -0.48 12.65
C VAL A 275 15.10 -0.72 13.93
N THR A 276 14.48 0.35 14.42
CA THR A 276 13.50 0.32 15.51
C THR A 276 12.17 0.86 15.01
N MET A 277 11.12 0.10 15.20
CA MET A 277 9.75 0.47 14.89
C MET A 277 8.92 0.28 16.15
N SER A 278 8.36 1.36 16.71
CA SER A 278 7.56 1.29 17.93
C SER A 278 6.28 2.11 17.79
N GLY A 279 5.17 1.59 18.33
CA GLY A 279 3.90 2.29 18.24
C GLY A 279 2.74 1.56 18.89
N ALA A 280 1.56 2.11 18.69
CA ALA A 280 0.30 1.55 19.17
C ALA A 280 -0.60 1.20 17.98
N PRO A 281 -1.27 0.04 18.01
CA PRO A 281 -2.33 -0.27 17.06
C PRO A 281 -3.45 0.76 17.12
N ILE A 282 -3.90 1.23 15.96
CA ILE A 282 -5.11 2.04 15.81
C ILE A 282 -6.33 1.11 15.79
N ASP A 283 -6.20 -0.01 15.06
CA ASP A 283 -7.17 -1.09 15.10
C ASP A 283 -6.49 -2.40 15.58
N PRO A 284 -6.63 -2.74 16.86
CA PRO A 284 -6.03 -3.96 17.41
C PRO A 284 -6.53 -5.25 16.76
N SER A 285 -7.74 -5.27 16.21
CA SER A 285 -8.30 -6.46 15.57
C SER A 285 -7.53 -6.83 14.29
N VAL A 286 -7.01 -5.82 13.58
CA VAL A 286 -6.21 -5.99 12.38
C VAL A 286 -4.76 -6.36 12.74
N THR A 287 -4.16 -5.64 13.69
CA THR A 287 -2.74 -5.80 14.01
C THR A 287 -2.36 -7.07 14.77
N GLN A 288 -3.34 -7.82 15.31
CA GLN A 288 -3.10 -9.14 15.90
C GLN A 288 -2.55 -10.16 14.89
N HIS A 289 -2.72 -9.89 13.61
CA HIS A 289 -2.32 -10.79 12.52
C HIS A 289 -0.99 -10.43 11.86
N LEU A 290 -0.14 -9.62 12.50
CA LEU A 290 1.20 -9.34 11.99
C LEU A 290 2.00 -10.64 11.86
N TYR A 291 2.35 -10.98 10.62
CA TYR A 291 2.99 -12.26 10.32
C TYR A 291 4.50 -12.12 10.13
N ALA A 292 4.90 -11.12 9.35
CA ALA A 292 6.29 -10.90 8.97
C ALA A 292 6.52 -9.44 8.57
N VAL A 293 7.78 -9.06 8.54
CA VAL A 293 8.23 -7.84 7.89
C VAL A 293 8.96 -8.26 6.62
N TYR A 294 8.52 -7.76 5.47
CA TYR A 294 9.20 -7.97 4.20
C TYR A 294 10.11 -6.80 3.88
N VAL A 295 11.22 -7.09 3.22
CA VAL A 295 12.16 -6.06 2.76
C VAL A 295 12.25 -6.12 1.25
N ALA A 296 11.95 -4.98 0.61
CA ALA A 296 12.17 -4.78 -0.81
C ALA A 296 13.33 -3.82 -1.03
N TYR A 297 14.03 -4.00 -2.13
CA TYR A 297 15.19 -3.21 -2.51
C TYR A 297 14.95 -2.51 -3.83
N ASP A 298 15.32 -1.25 -3.87
CA ASP A 298 15.49 -0.46 -5.09
C ASP A 298 16.93 0.04 -5.17
N ARG A 299 17.48 0.05 -6.36
CA ARG A 299 18.76 0.72 -6.60
C ARG A 299 18.63 2.20 -6.21
N THR A 300 19.75 2.81 -5.87
CA THR A 300 19.79 4.26 -5.64
C THR A 300 19.06 4.99 -6.75
N PRO A 301 18.02 5.76 -6.43
CA PRO A 301 17.27 6.52 -7.42
C PRO A 301 18.20 7.41 -8.24
N SER A 302 17.92 7.52 -9.51
CA SER A 302 18.69 8.35 -10.42
C SER A 302 17.83 9.50 -10.92
N PRO A 303 18.37 10.72 -10.91
CA PRO A 303 17.67 11.86 -11.47
C PRO A 303 17.25 11.64 -12.92
N ALA A 304 16.02 12.07 -13.24
CA ALA A 304 15.45 11.98 -14.57
C ALA A 304 14.91 13.34 -15.04
N THR A 305 15.08 13.62 -16.30
CA THR A 305 14.51 14.83 -16.92
C THR A 305 13.01 14.67 -17.12
N PRO A 306 12.24 15.78 -17.23
CA PRO A 306 10.82 15.73 -17.56
C PRO A 306 10.52 14.94 -18.84
N ALA A 307 11.38 15.01 -19.85
CA ALA A 307 11.22 14.26 -21.09
C ALA A 307 11.37 12.75 -20.89
N GLU A 308 12.33 12.32 -20.06
CA GLU A 308 12.50 10.90 -19.69
C GLU A 308 11.34 10.39 -18.85
N LEU A 309 10.83 11.19 -17.91
CA LEU A 309 9.68 10.84 -17.10
C LEU A 309 8.41 10.69 -17.95
N ASN A 310 8.16 11.62 -18.88
CA ASN A 310 7.04 11.54 -19.82
C ASN A 310 7.13 10.35 -20.80
N ALA A 311 8.34 9.90 -21.13
CA ALA A 311 8.56 8.75 -22.00
C ALA A 311 8.69 7.42 -21.24
N GLY A 312 8.79 7.48 -19.93
CA GLY A 312 8.96 6.32 -19.05
C GLY A 312 7.69 5.51 -18.84
N PRO A 313 7.78 4.42 -18.08
CA PRO A 313 6.60 3.65 -17.72
C PRO A 313 5.68 4.46 -16.79
N HIS A 314 4.38 4.42 -17.08
CA HIS A 314 3.35 5.03 -16.24
C HIS A 314 2.92 4.11 -15.07
N GLU A 315 3.72 3.11 -14.77
CA GLU A 315 3.51 2.18 -13.65
C GLU A 315 4.77 2.14 -12.79
N TYR A 316 4.60 1.89 -11.51
CA TYR A 316 5.71 1.61 -10.61
C TYR A 316 5.52 0.26 -9.92
N ASN A 317 6.62 -0.32 -9.47
CA ASN A 317 6.60 -1.53 -8.65
C ASN A 317 7.19 -1.23 -7.26
N PRO A 318 6.82 -2.00 -6.24
CA PRO A 318 7.25 -1.78 -4.84
C PRO A 318 8.70 -2.21 -4.55
N GLY A 319 9.57 -2.27 -5.56
CA GLY A 319 10.93 -2.75 -5.44
C GLY A 319 11.06 -4.27 -5.66
N LEU A 320 12.30 -4.74 -5.61
CA LEU A 320 12.62 -6.16 -5.64
C LEU A 320 12.48 -6.73 -4.23
N LEU A 321 11.59 -7.69 -4.03
CA LEU A 321 11.53 -8.40 -2.76
C LEU A 321 12.81 -9.22 -2.56
N ILE A 322 13.55 -8.93 -1.49
CA ILE A 322 14.87 -9.51 -1.20
C ILE A 322 14.90 -10.42 0.03
N GLY A 323 13.79 -10.51 0.74
CA GLY A 323 13.63 -11.35 1.93
C GLY A 323 12.79 -10.67 3.00
N GLY A 324 13.06 -10.98 4.26
CA GLY A 324 12.30 -10.37 5.35
C GLY A 324 12.77 -10.76 6.74
N ILE A 325 12.06 -10.25 7.73
CA ILE A 325 12.32 -10.41 9.15
C ILE A 325 11.20 -11.25 9.77
N LEU A 326 11.59 -12.24 10.56
CA LEU A 326 10.67 -13.14 11.27
C LEU A 326 10.74 -12.94 12.79
N PRO A 327 9.64 -13.20 13.50
CA PRO A 327 9.54 -13.05 14.95
C PRO A 327 10.21 -14.20 15.72
N CYS A 328 11.48 -14.46 15.45
CA CYS A 328 12.20 -15.50 16.15
C CYS A 328 13.32 -14.92 17.01
N THR A 329 13.02 -14.71 18.27
CA THR A 329 14.03 -14.40 19.27
C THR A 329 14.73 -15.69 19.67
N ASN A 330 15.94 -15.90 19.15
CA ASN A 330 17.00 -16.84 19.55
C ASN A 330 16.66 -17.87 20.66
N SER A 331 15.69 -18.75 20.44
CA SER A 331 15.57 -19.92 21.29
C SER A 331 16.21 -21.11 20.56
N LEU A 332 17.24 -21.66 21.15
CA LEU A 332 17.99 -22.84 20.67
C LEU A 332 17.12 -24.08 20.39
N PHE A 333 15.81 -23.99 20.54
CA PHE A 333 14.85 -25.09 20.49
C PHE A 333 13.61 -24.84 19.62
N GLN A 334 13.45 -23.68 18.99
CA GLN A 334 12.35 -23.45 18.03
C GLN A 334 12.93 -23.42 16.62
N SER A 335 12.37 -24.23 15.73
CA SER A 335 12.60 -24.08 14.30
C SER A 335 11.88 -22.79 13.86
N CYS A 336 12.61 -21.71 13.81
CA CYS A 336 12.16 -20.48 13.18
C CYS A 336 12.04 -20.76 11.68
N GLY A 337 10.92 -20.42 11.07
CA GLY A 337 10.78 -20.54 9.62
C GLY A 337 11.84 -19.72 8.89
N GLU A 338 12.02 -20.01 7.62
CA GLU A 338 12.85 -19.21 6.71
C GLU A 338 11.96 -18.74 5.55
N PHE A 339 12.30 -17.62 4.95
CA PHE A 339 11.72 -17.24 3.67
C PHE A 339 12.20 -18.24 2.60
N ALA A 340 11.27 -18.69 1.78
CA ALA A 340 11.56 -19.68 0.73
C ALA A 340 12.57 -19.16 -0.31
N SER A 341 12.70 -17.84 -0.43
CA SER A 341 13.71 -17.19 -1.26
C SER A 341 14.14 -15.86 -0.62
N GLY A 342 15.40 -15.49 -0.79
CA GLY A 342 15.96 -14.26 -0.25
C GLY A 342 16.58 -14.43 1.13
N ILE A 343 16.91 -13.31 1.75
CA ILE A 343 17.59 -13.22 3.03
C ILE A 343 16.57 -13.31 4.16
N THR A 344 16.81 -14.18 5.14
CA THR A 344 16.01 -14.26 6.36
C THR A 344 16.79 -13.67 7.52
N VAL A 345 16.22 -12.65 8.15
CA VAL A 345 16.72 -12.05 9.39
C VAL A 345 15.74 -12.37 10.51
N TYR A 346 16.25 -12.58 11.72
CA TYR A 346 15.41 -12.73 12.90
C TYR A 346 15.44 -11.44 13.69
N ALA A 347 14.24 -11.02 14.14
CA ALA A 347 14.13 -9.81 14.94
C ALA A 347 14.84 -9.96 16.28
N ASP A 348 15.58 -8.93 16.69
CA ASP A 348 16.17 -8.84 18.03
C ASP A 348 15.08 -8.64 19.08
N LYS A 349 14.01 -7.95 18.68
CA LYS A 349 12.80 -7.76 19.49
C LYS A 349 11.56 -7.84 18.61
N TRP A 350 10.55 -8.54 19.10
CA TRP A 350 9.25 -8.63 18.44
C TRP A 350 8.15 -8.63 19.49
N ILE A 351 7.53 -7.48 19.69
CA ILE A 351 6.34 -7.32 20.51
C ILE A 351 5.19 -6.96 19.59
N ASN A 352 4.15 -7.78 19.59
CA ASN A 352 2.91 -7.53 18.88
C ASN A 352 1.75 -7.90 19.80
N THR A 353 1.15 -6.90 20.40
CA THR A 353 0.01 -7.02 21.32
C THR A 353 -1.13 -6.12 20.87
N THR A 354 -2.27 -6.20 21.52
CA THR A 354 -3.41 -5.31 21.27
C THR A 354 -3.16 -3.84 21.61
N SER A 355 -2.08 -3.52 22.33
CA SER A 355 -1.77 -2.16 22.78
C SER A 355 -0.39 -1.66 22.37
N GLN A 356 0.48 -2.55 21.88
CA GLN A 356 1.87 -2.20 21.56
C GLN A 356 2.42 -3.04 20.42
N ILE A 357 3.11 -2.37 19.53
CA ILE A 357 3.99 -2.96 18.51
C ILE A 357 5.38 -2.40 18.76
N ASP A 358 6.38 -3.31 18.86
CA ASP A 358 7.76 -2.91 19.08
C ASP A 358 8.67 -3.95 18.42
N LEU A 359 9.33 -3.53 17.33
CA LEU A 359 10.15 -4.36 16.48
C LEU A 359 11.56 -3.76 16.41
N GLU A 360 12.57 -4.58 16.66
CA GLU A 360 13.98 -4.21 16.48
C GLU A 360 14.67 -5.27 15.62
N PHE A 361 15.39 -4.85 14.60
CA PHE A 361 16.12 -5.74 13.70
C PHE A 361 17.18 -4.98 12.91
N SER A 362 18.14 -5.73 12.35
CA SER A 362 19.21 -5.18 11.51
C SER A 362 18.92 -5.36 10.02
N LEU A 363 19.26 -4.36 9.19
CA LEU A 363 19.32 -4.49 7.74
C LEU A 363 20.68 -4.93 7.21
N ASN A 364 21.67 -5.18 8.08
CA ASN A 364 23.05 -5.45 7.68
C ASN A 364 23.19 -6.66 6.76
N ASP A 365 22.44 -7.75 7.02
CA ASP A 365 22.46 -8.94 6.15
C ASP A 365 21.92 -8.65 4.74
N PHE A 366 20.93 -7.78 4.61
CA PHE A 366 20.44 -7.33 3.31
C PHE A 366 21.43 -6.43 2.57
N ILE A 367 22.19 -5.60 3.32
CA ILE A 367 23.18 -4.67 2.78
C ILE A 367 24.45 -5.40 2.36
N HIS A 368 24.98 -6.27 3.23
CA HIS A 368 26.31 -6.89 3.06
C HIS A 368 26.27 -8.34 2.58
N GLY A 369 25.11 -8.98 2.66
CA GLY A 369 24.93 -10.40 2.40
C GLY A 369 24.94 -11.25 3.65
N GLN A 370 24.42 -12.45 3.53
CA GLN A 370 24.27 -13.41 4.60
C GLN A 370 25.03 -14.69 4.28
N THR A 371 25.79 -15.22 5.24
CA THR A 371 26.41 -16.54 5.14
C THR A 371 25.73 -17.49 6.12
N THR A 372 25.13 -18.54 5.60
CA THR A 372 24.45 -19.61 6.34
C THR A 372 25.13 -20.95 6.10
N LEU A 373 24.67 -22.00 6.77
CA LEU A 373 25.14 -23.36 6.51
C LEU A 373 24.84 -23.85 5.09
N SER A 374 23.81 -23.25 4.45
CA SER A 374 23.40 -23.58 3.08
C SER A 374 24.16 -22.82 2.00
N GLY A 375 24.93 -21.80 2.36
CA GLY A 375 25.72 -21.00 1.41
C GLY A 375 25.78 -19.52 1.74
N THR A 376 26.29 -18.73 0.79
CA THR A 376 26.37 -17.27 0.89
C THR A 376 25.41 -16.63 -0.08
N THR A 377 24.54 -15.76 0.42
CA THR A 377 23.69 -14.86 -0.36
C THR A 377 24.34 -13.49 -0.40
N PRO A 378 24.65 -12.92 -1.57
CA PRO A 378 25.27 -11.59 -1.66
C PRO A 378 24.30 -10.50 -1.16
N GLY A 379 24.85 -9.43 -0.61
CA GLY A 379 24.09 -8.24 -0.23
C GLY A 379 23.79 -7.34 -1.44
N TYR A 380 22.93 -6.38 -1.22
CA TYR A 380 22.42 -5.46 -2.26
C TYR A 380 23.17 -4.12 -2.26
N GLY A 381 23.89 -3.78 -1.19
CA GLY A 381 24.71 -2.56 -1.10
C GLY A 381 23.90 -1.27 -0.96
N ALA A 382 24.38 -0.19 -1.58
CA ALA A 382 23.70 1.10 -1.56
C ALA A 382 22.37 1.06 -2.33
N GLY A 383 21.36 1.77 -1.82
CA GLY A 383 20.03 1.83 -2.42
C GLY A 383 18.96 2.24 -1.44
N VAL A 384 17.71 1.96 -1.79
CA VAL A 384 16.55 2.18 -0.92
C VAL A 384 15.98 0.84 -0.50
N TYR A 385 15.88 0.63 0.80
CA TYR A 385 15.29 -0.55 1.41
C TYR A 385 13.93 -0.19 1.96
N THR A 386 12.87 -0.75 1.39
CA THR A 386 11.51 -0.49 1.86
C THR A 386 11.00 -1.64 2.70
N ILE A 387 10.57 -1.29 3.90
CA ILE A 387 10.12 -2.18 4.96
C ILE A 387 8.61 -2.23 4.92
N TYR A 388 8.05 -3.41 4.65
CA TYR A 388 6.62 -3.67 4.61
C TYR A 388 6.22 -4.56 5.80
N ILE A 389 5.46 -4.01 6.74
CA ILE A 389 4.75 -4.85 7.69
C ILE A 389 3.47 -5.35 7.01
N VAL A 390 3.25 -6.67 7.05
CA VAL A 390 2.10 -7.28 6.40
C VAL A 390 1.21 -8.01 7.41
N LEU A 391 -0.08 -7.97 7.15
CA LEU A 391 -1.08 -8.76 7.86
C LEU A 391 -1.18 -10.13 7.19
N GLY A 392 -1.25 -11.18 8.01
CA GLY A 392 -1.39 -12.52 7.46
C GLY A 392 -0.22 -12.95 6.56
N ARG A 393 -0.52 -13.70 5.50
CA ARG A 393 0.46 -14.23 4.54
C ARG A 393 0.32 -13.62 3.13
N SER A 394 -0.51 -12.62 2.98
CA SER A 394 -0.73 -11.92 1.71
C SER A 394 0.02 -10.59 1.73
N THR A 395 0.68 -10.28 0.63
CA THR A 395 1.41 -9.01 0.46
C THR A 395 0.53 -7.86 0.02
N ASN A 396 -0.70 -8.15 -0.37
CA ASN A 396 -1.69 -7.11 -0.57
C ASN A 396 -2.10 -6.47 0.76
N ASP A 397 -1.76 -7.12 1.89
CA ASP A 397 -2.14 -6.70 3.23
C ASP A 397 -1.01 -5.90 3.90
N ALA A 398 -0.18 -5.19 3.14
CA ALA A 398 0.84 -4.29 3.69
C ALA A 398 0.16 -3.12 4.43
N ILE A 399 0.62 -2.85 5.64
CA ILE A 399 0.15 -1.75 6.48
C ILE A 399 1.25 -0.74 6.81
N THR A 400 2.45 -0.93 6.27
CA THR A 400 3.52 0.07 6.24
C THR A 400 4.30 -0.03 4.93
N SER A 401 4.92 1.09 4.52
CA SER A 401 5.88 1.17 3.41
C SER A 401 7.00 2.15 3.78
N ILE A 402 7.78 1.81 4.80
CA ILE A 402 8.82 2.69 5.32
C ILE A 402 10.13 2.46 4.57
N SER A 403 10.66 3.51 3.98
CA SER A 403 11.88 3.47 3.17
C SER A 403 13.10 4.00 3.91
N VAL A 404 14.22 3.28 3.82
CA VAL A 404 15.53 3.61 4.38
C VAL A 404 16.53 3.75 3.25
N VAL A 405 17.18 4.90 3.15
CA VAL A 405 18.28 5.12 2.19
C VAL A 405 19.56 4.61 2.79
N VAL A 406 20.32 3.81 2.02
CA VAL A 406 21.67 3.34 2.35
C VAL A 406 22.64 3.92 1.35
N THR A 407 23.64 4.71 1.84
CA THR A 407 24.64 5.42 1.02
C THR A 407 26.07 5.03 1.34
#